data_3a1e26cf01b233c133907d4e3f167e06
#
_entry.id   3a1e26cf01b233c133907d4e3f167e06
#
_cell.length_a   1.000
_cell.length_b   1.000
_cell.length_c   1.000
_cell.angle_alpha   90.00
_cell.angle_beta   90.00
_cell.angle_gamma   90.00
#
_symmetry.space_group_name_H-M   'P 1'
#
loop_
_entity.id
_entity.type
_entity.pdbx_description
1 polymer ?
#
loop_
_entity_poly.entity_id
_entity_poly.type
_entity_poly.pdbx_seq_one_letter_code
_entity_poly.pdbx_strand_id
1 'polypeptide(L)'
;MELIRDEICDWYIEMIKPRLYDMTNETRDEALYTLNEILKISLKLLHPFMPFITEEIYMNLKHNDESIMISAWPKYDEKNNYKQEEEDIELIKEVIKNTRNIRANMNVAPSRKASMIFVTENSRVIEEGKSFIEKLASADKIIIQKDKSGISDTAVSIAAPGMEIYIPFDELVDIDKEIERLEKELLTYQNEIKRVEKMLSNEGFVAKAPASKIEEEKAKKVKYEELLIKTEERISSLKNK
;
A
#
# COMPACT_ATOMS: atom_id res chain seq x y z
N MET A 1 -2.43 -8.09 20.72
CA MET A 1 -2.17 -8.80 19.45
C MET A 1 -1.94 -7.81 18.29
N GLU A 2 -2.77 -6.77 18.16
CA GLU A 2 -2.61 -5.73 17.11
C GLU A 2 -1.22 -5.07 17.14
N LEU A 3 -0.74 -4.60 18.30
CA LEU A 3 0.59 -4.01 18.42
C LEU A 3 1.70 -4.87 17.79
N ILE A 4 1.69 -6.17 18.07
CA ILE A 4 2.75 -7.06 17.58
C ILE A 4 2.61 -7.30 16.08
N ARG A 5 1.40 -7.56 15.58
CA ARG A 5 1.16 -7.81 14.17
C ARG A 5 1.33 -6.55 13.34
N ASP A 6 0.56 -5.51 13.68
CA ASP A 6 0.40 -4.34 12.81
C ASP A 6 1.58 -3.36 12.98
N GLU A 7 2.05 -3.12 14.22
CA GLU A 7 3.12 -2.14 14.43
C GLU A 7 4.51 -2.75 14.33
N ILE A 8 4.74 -3.90 14.99
CA ILE A 8 6.09 -4.50 15.00
C ILE A 8 6.37 -5.25 13.70
N CYS A 9 5.48 -6.19 13.30
CA CYS A 9 5.75 -7.03 12.13
C CYS A 9 5.57 -6.29 10.81
N ASP A 10 4.46 -5.55 10.65
CA ASP A 10 4.12 -4.93 9.36
C ASP A 10 4.89 -3.62 9.12
N TRP A 11 5.26 -2.88 10.18
CA TRP A 11 5.95 -1.61 10.04
C TRP A 11 7.39 -1.64 10.55
N TYR A 12 7.60 -1.84 11.83
CA TYR A 12 8.93 -1.69 12.43
C TYR A 12 9.97 -2.59 11.76
N ILE A 13 9.68 -3.88 11.62
CA ILE A 13 10.62 -4.82 10.99
C ILE A 13 10.89 -4.43 9.54
N GLU A 14 9.88 -4.05 8.77
CA GLU A 14 10.07 -3.64 7.37
C GLU A 14 10.93 -2.37 7.24
N MET A 15 10.75 -1.42 8.16
CA MET A 15 11.56 -0.19 8.19
C MET A 15 13.04 -0.47 8.50
N ILE A 16 13.32 -1.35 9.46
CA ILE A 16 14.72 -1.61 9.87
C ILE A 16 15.46 -2.63 8.99
N LYS A 17 14.77 -3.41 8.15
CA LYS A 17 15.41 -4.40 7.26
C LYS A 17 16.62 -3.87 6.48
N PRO A 18 16.61 -2.68 5.86
CA PRO A 18 17.78 -2.14 5.17
C PRO A 18 19.01 -2.03 6.07
N ARG A 19 18.83 -1.59 7.32
CA ARG A 19 19.90 -1.46 8.31
C ARG A 19 20.42 -2.84 8.74
N LEU A 20 19.53 -3.83 8.87
CA LEU A 20 19.90 -5.19 9.32
C LEU A 20 20.67 -5.96 8.26
N TYR A 21 20.30 -5.82 6.97
CA TYR A 21 20.94 -6.57 5.89
C TYR A 21 22.22 -5.90 5.35
N ASP A 22 22.42 -4.62 5.59
CA ASP A 22 23.66 -3.94 5.26
C ASP A 22 24.69 -4.13 6.38
N MET A 23 25.63 -5.01 6.15
CA MET A 23 26.71 -5.34 7.11
C MET A 23 27.67 -4.15 7.34
N THR A 24 27.63 -3.13 6.49
CA THR A 24 28.47 -1.93 6.60
C THR A 24 27.78 -0.77 7.29
N ASN A 25 26.48 -0.91 7.59
CA ASN A 25 25.71 0.14 8.22
C ASN A 25 26.12 0.34 9.69
N GLU A 26 26.61 1.52 10.00
CA GLU A 26 27.13 1.89 11.34
C GLU A 26 26.07 1.77 12.45
N THR A 27 24.76 1.91 12.10
CA THR A 27 23.66 1.84 13.05
C THR A 27 23.00 0.44 13.13
N ARG A 28 23.61 -0.58 12.50
CA ARG A 28 23.09 -1.95 12.45
C ARG A 28 22.95 -2.57 13.83
N ASP A 29 23.98 -2.45 14.65
CA ASP A 29 24.01 -3.04 15.98
C ASP A 29 22.99 -2.40 16.92
N GLU A 30 22.76 -1.10 16.80
CA GLU A 30 21.66 -0.41 17.50
C GLU A 30 20.29 -0.92 17.08
N ALA A 31 20.09 -1.13 15.78
CA ALA A 31 18.84 -1.68 15.26
C ALA A 31 18.62 -3.13 15.74
N LEU A 32 19.66 -3.95 15.78
CA LEU A 32 19.62 -5.31 16.33
C LEU A 32 19.30 -5.32 17.82
N TYR A 33 19.94 -4.44 18.58
CA TYR A 33 19.68 -4.30 20.01
C TYR A 33 18.23 -3.90 20.27
N THR A 34 17.76 -2.88 19.59
CA THR A 34 16.38 -2.38 19.74
C THR A 34 15.36 -3.45 19.36
N LEU A 35 15.58 -4.17 18.24
CA LEU A 35 14.72 -5.27 17.83
C LEU A 35 14.68 -6.37 18.89
N ASN A 36 15.84 -6.77 19.43
CA ASN A 36 15.93 -7.76 20.47
C ASN A 36 15.15 -7.36 21.73
N GLU A 37 15.28 -6.13 22.18
CA GLU A 37 14.54 -5.62 23.35
C GLU A 37 13.02 -5.59 23.11
N ILE A 38 12.58 -5.11 21.94
CA ILE A 38 11.15 -5.09 21.57
C ILE A 38 10.59 -6.52 21.53
N LEU A 39 11.32 -7.46 20.92
CA LEU A 39 10.90 -8.86 20.86
C LEU A 39 10.82 -9.49 22.25
N LYS A 40 11.80 -9.29 23.11
CA LYS A 40 11.76 -9.80 24.51
C LYS A 40 10.56 -9.29 25.27
N ILE A 41 10.28 -7.97 25.18
CA ILE A 41 9.12 -7.36 25.84
C ILE A 41 7.82 -7.97 25.29
N SER A 42 7.71 -8.06 23.96
CA SER A 42 6.54 -8.62 23.30
C SER A 42 6.28 -10.08 23.67
N LEU A 43 7.33 -10.91 23.74
CA LEU A 43 7.21 -12.30 24.14
C LEU A 43 6.79 -12.45 25.60
N LYS A 44 7.32 -11.60 26.49
CA LYS A 44 6.90 -11.58 27.90
C LYS A 44 5.41 -11.24 28.04
N LEU A 45 4.91 -10.26 27.29
CA LEU A 45 3.48 -9.89 27.28
C LEU A 45 2.59 -10.98 26.69
N LEU A 46 3.09 -11.77 25.73
CA LEU A 46 2.36 -12.88 25.12
C LEU A 46 2.43 -14.19 25.93
N HIS A 47 3.46 -14.35 26.75
CA HIS A 47 3.75 -15.61 27.43
C HIS A 47 2.58 -16.20 28.22
N PRO A 48 1.75 -15.42 28.94
CA PRO A 48 0.57 -15.94 29.64
C PRO A 48 -0.47 -16.62 28.75
N PHE A 49 -0.49 -16.29 27.45
CA PHE A 49 -1.44 -16.83 26.48
C PHE A 49 -0.84 -17.93 25.60
N MET A 50 0.48 -17.89 25.36
CA MET A 50 1.18 -18.79 24.45
C MET A 50 2.52 -19.23 25.03
N PRO A 51 2.54 -19.97 26.17
CA PRO A 51 3.75 -20.20 26.95
C PRO A 51 4.84 -20.97 26.18
N PHE A 52 4.47 -22.00 25.43
CA PHE A 52 5.46 -22.87 24.77
C PHE A 52 6.21 -22.14 23.64
N ILE A 53 5.51 -21.50 22.73
CA ILE A 53 6.12 -20.84 21.60
C ILE A 53 6.93 -19.60 22.02
N THR A 54 6.45 -18.86 23.02
CA THR A 54 7.16 -17.68 23.52
C THR A 54 8.45 -18.04 24.26
N GLU A 55 8.44 -19.15 25.01
CA GLU A 55 9.67 -19.71 25.63
C GLU A 55 10.68 -20.08 24.55
N GLU A 56 10.27 -20.87 23.55
CA GLU A 56 11.13 -21.32 22.47
C GLU A 56 11.78 -20.17 21.72
N ILE A 57 11.00 -19.14 21.36
CA ILE A 57 11.55 -17.97 20.69
C ILE A 57 12.47 -17.17 21.61
N TYR A 58 12.08 -16.97 22.90
CA TYR A 58 12.84 -16.21 23.87
C TYR A 58 14.24 -16.80 24.07
N MET A 59 14.34 -18.12 24.18
CA MET A 59 15.61 -18.83 24.35
C MET A 59 16.56 -18.70 23.17
N ASN A 60 16.06 -18.33 22.00
CA ASN A 60 16.86 -18.04 20.80
C ASN A 60 17.27 -16.56 20.67
N LEU A 61 16.76 -15.68 21.53
CA LEU A 61 17.17 -14.27 21.58
C LEU A 61 18.39 -14.08 22.51
N LYS A 62 18.99 -12.88 22.47
CA LYS A 62 20.06 -12.51 23.43
C LYS A 62 19.41 -12.12 24.76
N HIS A 63 19.54 -12.98 25.78
CA HIS A 63 18.98 -12.78 27.13
C HIS A 63 19.94 -13.30 28.19
N ASN A 64 19.66 -13.00 29.46
CA ASN A 64 20.45 -13.46 30.60
C ASN A 64 19.66 -14.36 31.56
N ASP A 65 18.34 -14.53 31.34
CA ASP A 65 17.47 -15.33 32.20
C ASP A 65 17.54 -16.82 31.79
N GLU A 66 17.33 -17.74 32.72
CA GLU A 66 17.25 -19.18 32.42
C GLU A 66 15.95 -19.57 31.69
N SER A 67 14.90 -18.79 31.86
CA SER A 67 13.60 -18.97 31.22
C SER A 67 12.82 -17.65 31.22
N ILE A 68 11.93 -17.46 30.24
CA ILE A 68 11.03 -16.31 30.21
C ILE A 68 10.11 -16.30 31.44
N MET A 69 9.76 -17.47 32.01
CA MET A 69 8.87 -17.61 33.17
C MET A 69 9.39 -16.91 34.42
N ILE A 70 10.72 -16.92 34.62
CA ILE A 70 11.37 -16.31 35.80
C ILE A 70 11.89 -14.90 35.50
N SER A 71 11.77 -14.46 34.27
CA SER A 71 12.22 -13.12 33.86
C SER A 71 11.33 -12.03 34.45
N ALA A 72 11.91 -10.86 34.73
CA ALA A 72 11.14 -9.72 35.24
C ALA A 72 10.09 -9.26 34.24
N TRP A 73 8.86 -8.99 34.75
CA TRP A 73 7.79 -8.42 33.94
C TRP A 73 8.13 -7.02 33.44
N PRO A 74 7.82 -6.69 32.18
CA PRO A 74 8.10 -5.37 31.62
C PRO A 74 7.41 -4.26 32.45
N LYS A 75 8.16 -3.18 32.71
CA LYS A 75 7.65 -2.00 33.40
C LYS A 75 7.68 -0.83 32.44
N TYR A 76 6.65 0.02 32.56
CA TYR A 76 6.63 1.30 31.84
C TYR A 76 7.75 2.22 32.36
N ASP A 77 8.47 2.83 31.46
CA ASP A 77 9.47 3.86 31.73
C ASP A 77 9.14 5.09 30.88
N GLU A 78 8.79 6.20 31.56
CA GLU A 78 8.44 7.48 30.90
C GLU A 78 9.57 8.04 30.03
N LYS A 79 10.83 7.68 30.32
CA LYS A 79 11.99 8.10 29.53
C LYS A 79 11.97 7.54 28.10
N ASN A 80 11.22 6.47 27.88
CA ASN A 80 11.05 5.84 26.58
C ASN A 80 9.80 6.32 25.83
N ASN A 81 9.25 7.47 26.24
CA ASN A 81 8.09 8.07 25.58
C ASN A 81 8.56 9.16 24.60
N TYR A 82 8.61 8.81 23.32
CA TYR A 82 9.12 9.63 22.22
C TYR A 82 7.95 10.17 21.39
N LYS A 83 7.15 11.08 21.95
CA LYS A 83 5.89 11.56 21.31
C LYS A 83 6.11 12.19 19.94
N GLN A 84 7.18 12.98 19.77
CA GLN A 84 7.45 13.65 18.51
C GLN A 84 7.82 12.63 17.42
N GLU A 85 8.64 11.66 17.76
CA GLU A 85 9.06 10.60 16.86
C GLU A 85 7.87 9.67 16.50
N GLU A 86 6.96 9.46 17.46
CA GLU A 86 5.71 8.72 17.22
C GLU A 86 4.83 9.46 16.21
N GLU A 87 4.60 10.77 16.38
CA GLU A 87 3.85 11.61 15.44
C GLU A 87 4.48 11.62 14.05
N ASP A 88 5.81 11.74 13.97
CA ASP A 88 6.57 11.75 12.73
C ASP A 88 6.44 10.41 11.98
N ILE A 89 6.54 9.29 12.69
CA ILE A 89 6.38 7.95 12.10
C ILE A 89 4.94 7.70 11.65
N GLU A 90 3.93 8.14 12.43
CA GLU A 90 2.53 8.01 12.00
C GLU A 90 2.27 8.82 10.71
N LEU A 91 2.84 10.01 10.57
CA LEU A 91 2.76 10.78 9.34
C LEU A 91 3.40 10.05 8.15
N ILE A 92 4.59 9.47 8.34
CA ILE A 92 5.26 8.67 7.30
C ILE A 92 4.41 7.45 6.91
N LYS A 93 3.82 6.76 7.89
CA LYS A 93 2.92 5.61 7.66
C LYS A 93 1.68 6.03 6.86
N GLU A 94 1.11 7.19 7.17
CA GLU A 94 -0.04 7.73 6.44
C GLU A 94 0.33 8.05 4.97
N VAL A 95 1.45 8.70 4.73
CA VAL A 95 1.99 8.96 3.39
C VAL A 95 2.15 7.65 2.60
N ILE A 96 2.75 6.64 3.20
CA ILE A 96 2.95 5.33 2.56
C ILE A 96 1.62 4.65 2.26
N LYS A 97 0.67 4.63 3.23
CA LYS A 97 -0.66 4.04 3.06
C LYS A 97 -1.43 4.72 1.92
N ASN A 98 -1.48 6.05 1.92
CA ASN A 98 -2.19 6.82 0.91
C ASN A 98 -1.59 6.62 -0.48
N THR A 99 -0.26 6.59 -0.59
CA THR A 99 0.43 6.29 -1.84
C THR A 99 0.10 4.88 -2.35
N ARG A 100 0.16 3.88 -1.48
CA ARG A 100 -0.19 2.49 -1.84
C ARG A 100 -1.64 2.35 -2.29
N ASN A 101 -2.58 3.02 -1.61
CA ASN A 101 -3.99 3.01 -1.97
C ASN A 101 -4.23 3.59 -3.37
N ILE A 102 -3.62 4.73 -3.68
CA ILE A 102 -3.73 5.33 -5.02
C ILE A 102 -3.11 4.43 -6.08
N ARG A 103 -1.92 3.88 -5.84
CA ARG A 103 -1.28 2.93 -6.75
C ARG A 103 -2.13 1.69 -7.00
N ALA A 104 -2.76 1.14 -5.94
CA ALA A 104 -3.68 0.01 -6.06
C ALA A 104 -4.93 0.35 -6.89
N ASN A 105 -5.55 1.52 -6.63
CA ASN A 105 -6.71 2.00 -7.38
C ASN A 105 -6.41 2.23 -8.87
N MET A 106 -5.17 2.55 -9.19
CA MET A 106 -4.68 2.74 -10.56
C MET A 106 -4.11 1.46 -11.19
N ASN A 107 -4.15 0.32 -10.47
CA ASN A 107 -3.57 -0.96 -10.90
C ASN A 107 -2.07 -0.86 -11.26
N VAL A 108 -1.31 -0.02 -10.54
CA VAL A 108 0.13 0.14 -10.75
C VAL A 108 0.88 -1.07 -10.21
N ALA A 109 1.72 -1.69 -11.03
CA ALA A 109 2.53 -2.82 -10.58
C ALA A 109 3.42 -2.46 -9.38
N PRO A 110 3.53 -3.31 -8.35
CA PRO A 110 4.35 -3.02 -7.16
C PRO A 110 5.83 -2.75 -7.47
N SER A 111 6.36 -3.35 -8.54
CA SER A 111 7.75 -3.16 -9.00
C SER A 111 8.00 -1.84 -9.73
N ARG A 112 6.94 -1.16 -10.17
CA ARG A 112 7.08 0.13 -10.87
C ARG A 112 7.37 1.22 -9.85
N LYS A 113 8.50 1.87 -9.99
CA LYS A 113 8.89 3.03 -9.19
C LYS A 113 8.43 4.32 -9.86
N ALA A 114 8.17 5.35 -9.06
CA ALA A 114 7.79 6.67 -9.54
C ALA A 114 8.39 7.75 -8.63
N SER A 115 8.66 8.91 -9.20
CA SER A 115 9.09 10.08 -8.42
C SER A 115 7.93 10.58 -7.55
N MET A 116 8.25 11.05 -6.35
CA MET A 116 7.28 11.66 -5.44
C MET A 116 7.73 13.10 -5.13
N ILE A 117 6.83 14.05 -5.34
CA ILE A 117 7.07 15.46 -5.10
C ILE A 117 6.24 15.86 -3.88
N PHE A 118 6.91 16.26 -2.81
CA PHE A 118 6.30 16.72 -1.58
C PHE A 118 6.25 18.24 -1.54
N VAL A 119 5.06 18.80 -1.42
CA VAL A 119 4.86 20.24 -1.23
C VAL A 119 4.54 20.47 0.23
N THR A 120 5.52 20.97 1.00
CA THR A 120 5.41 21.16 2.45
C THR A 120 6.36 22.25 2.94
N GLU A 121 5.99 22.93 4.02
CA GLU A 121 6.88 23.83 4.75
C GLU A 121 7.78 23.07 5.75
N ASN A 122 7.41 21.87 6.19
CA ASN A 122 8.17 21.05 7.10
C ASN A 122 8.83 19.88 6.37
N SER A 123 10.04 20.09 5.85
CA SER A 123 10.80 19.06 5.13
C SER A 123 11.40 17.98 6.04
N ARG A 124 11.66 18.32 7.33
CA ARG A 124 12.41 17.46 8.26
C ARG A 124 11.90 16.01 8.28
N VAL A 125 10.61 15.82 8.50
CA VAL A 125 10.02 14.48 8.65
C VAL A 125 10.20 13.65 7.36
N ILE A 126 10.07 14.30 6.19
CA ILE A 126 10.23 13.61 4.90
C ILE A 126 11.70 13.28 4.63
N GLU A 127 12.63 14.18 4.99
CA GLU A 127 14.07 13.93 4.87
C GLU A 127 14.52 12.76 5.76
N GLU A 128 14.10 12.74 7.03
CA GLU A 128 14.39 11.67 7.99
C GLU A 128 13.73 10.34 7.58
N GLY A 129 12.48 10.40 7.06
CA GLY A 129 11.72 9.23 6.61
C GLY A 129 11.99 8.78 5.17
N LYS A 130 12.89 9.46 4.46
CA LYS A 130 13.12 9.26 3.02
C LYS A 130 13.34 7.80 2.64
N SER A 131 14.23 7.11 3.34
CA SER A 131 14.55 5.69 3.08
C SER A 131 13.35 4.76 3.25
N PHE A 132 12.46 5.06 4.20
CA PHE A 132 11.23 4.30 4.43
C PHE A 132 10.22 4.53 3.31
N ILE A 133 10.04 5.79 2.89
CA ILE A 133 9.13 6.18 1.81
C ILE A 133 9.63 5.58 0.48
N GLU A 134 10.92 5.70 0.15
CA GLU A 134 11.50 5.13 -1.07
C GLU A 134 11.24 3.63 -1.16
N LYS A 135 11.46 2.91 -0.07
CA LYS A 135 11.27 1.46 -0.04
C LYS A 135 9.80 1.06 0.00
N LEU A 136 9.02 1.64 0.92
CA LEU A 136 7.68 1.15 1.24
C LEU A 136 6.58 1.74 0.36
N ALA A 137 6.78 2.92 -0.24
CA ALA A 137 5.90 3.52 -1.23
C ALA A 137 6.33 3.26 -2.67
N SER A 138 7.46 2.54 -2.89
CA SER A 138 8.06 2.32 -4.20
C SER A 138 8.38 3.63 -4.91
N ALA A 139 8.96 4.59 -4.18
CA ALA A 139 9.46 5.83 -4.76
C ALA A 139 10.84 5.60 -5.37
N ASP A 140 11.08 6.22 -6.55
CA ASP A 140 12.39 6.24 -7.21
C ASP A 140 13.19 7.45 -6.75
N LYS A 141 12.54 8.60 -6.73
CA LYS A 141 13.12 9.87 -6.32
C LYS A 141 12.13 10.64 -5.46
N ILE A 142 12.62 11.22 -4.37
CA ILE A 142 11.86 12.14 -3.51
C ILE A 142 12.36 13.56 -3.74
N ILE A 143 11.44 14.44 -4.10
CA ILE A 143 11.67 15.88 -4.30
C ILE A 143 10.83 16.60 -3.26
N ILE A 144 11.44 17.54 -2.55
CA ILE A 144 10.76 18.35 -1.54
C ILE A 144 10.81 19.81 -1.98
N GLN A 145 9.66 20.47 -2.01
CA GLN A 145 9.56 21.88 -2.41
C GLN A 145 8.45 22.58 -1.62
N LYS A 146 8.45 23.91 -1.63
CA LYS A 146 7.48 24.71 -0.86
C LYS A 146 6.22 25.06 -1.61
N ASP A 147 6.28 25.06 -2.93
CA ASP A 147 5.18 25.44 -3.80
C ASP A 147 4.96 24.40 -4.91
N LYS A 148 3.95 24.60 -5.73
CA LYS A 148 3.58 23.68 -6.82
C LYS A 148 4.29 23.97 -8.15
N SER A 149 5.36 24.76 -8.14
CA SER A 149 6.09 25.14 -9.34
C SER A 149 6.69 23.91 -10.03
N GLY A 150 6.48 23.82 -11.35
CA GLY A 150 7.01 22.71 -12.16
C GLY A 150 6.31 21.37 -12.01
N ILE A 151 5.21 21.28 -11.22
CA ILE A 151 4.39 20.08 -11.14
C ILE A 151 3.41 20.09 -12.32
N SER A 152 3.34 18.96 -13.03
CA SER A 152 2.39 18.79 -14.14
C SER A 152 0.94 18.78 -13.62
N ASP A 153 0.03 19.44 -14.33
CA ASP A 153 -1.42 19.39 -14.04
C ASP A 153 -2.00 17.97 -14.11
N THR A 154 -1.28 17.05 -14.76
CA THR A 154 -1.68 15.63 -14.85
C THR A 154 -1.16 14.79 -13.70
N ALA A 155 -0.35 15.34 -12.79
CA ALA A 155 0.16 14.61 -11.66
C ALA A 155 -0.97 14.18 -10.72
N VAL A 156 -0.84 12.97 -10.19
CA VAL A 156 -1.78 12.45 -9.19
C VAL A 156 -1.47 13.09 -7.86
N SER A 157 -2.44 13.79 -7.28
CA SER A 157 -2.30 14.44 -5.98
C SER A 157 -2.81 13.57 -4.84
N ILE A 158 -2.10 13.60 -3.73
CA ILE A 158 -2.42 12.91 -2.48
C ILE A 158 -2.33 13.95 -1.37
N ALA A 159 -3.40 14.12 -0.59
CA ALA A 159 -3.36 14.97 0.59
C ALA A 159 -2.89 14.16 1.81
N ALA A 160 -2.00 14.77 2.61
CA ALA A 160 -1.59 14.28 3.91
C ALA A 160 -1.50 15.46 4.90
N PRO A 161 -1.53 15.23 6.22
CA PRO A 161 -1.48 16.32 7.19
C PRO A 161 -0.25 17.23 7.00
N GLY A 162 -0.50 18.51 6.73
CA GLY A 162 0.55 19.52 6.55
C GLY A 162 1.34 19.42 5.24
N MET A 163 0.90 18.60 4.26
CA MET A 163 1.58 18.45 2.98
C MET A 163 0.65 17.97 1.86
N GLU A 164 1.05 18.24 0.63
CA GLU A 164 0.49 17.62 -0.56
C GLU A 164 1.59 16.82 -1.28
N ILE A 165 1.25 15.67 -1.80
CA ILE A 165 2.17 14.77 -2.49
C ILE A 165 1.71 14.65 -3.93
N TYR A 166 2.63 14.78 -4.87
CA TYR A 166 2.36 14.68 -6.29
C TYR A 166 3.21 13.57 -6.90
N ILE A 167 2.57 12.73 -7.72
CA ILE A 167 3.25 11.67 -8.45
C ILE A 167 2.95 11.86 -9.94
N PRO A 168 3.96 12.01 -10.82
CA PRO A 168 3.75 12.12 -12.25
C PRO A 168 2.97 10.93 -12.79
N PHE A 169 1.91 11.18 -13.54
CA PHE A 169 1.01 10.14 -14.03
C PHE A 169 1.71 9.15 -14.98
N ASP A 170 2.58 9.65 -15.85
CA ASP A 170 3.35 8.90 -16.83
C ASP A 170 4.37 7.94 -16.19
N GLU A 171 4.84 8.27 -14.98
CA GLU A 171 5.70 7.37 -14.21
C GLU A 171 4.88 6.24 -13.53
N LEU A 172 3.63 6.50 -13.16
CA LEU A 172 2.76 5.50 -12.54
C LEU A 172 2.24 4.48 -13.55
N VAL A 173 1.80 4.93 -14.72
CA VAL A 173 1.11 4.11 -15.69
C VAL A 173 1.94 4.03 -16.97
N ASP A 174 2.14 2.83 -17.48
CA ASP A 174 2.62 2.60 -18.84
C ASP A 174 1.43 2.82 -19.78
N ILE A 175 1.36 4.00 -20.37
CA ILE A 175 0.19 4.43 -21.14
C ILE A 175 -0.11 3.44 -22.27
N ASP A 176 0.91 2.96 -22.98
CA ASP A 176 0.73 2.04 -24.10
C ASP A 176 0.17 0.69 -23.65
N LYS A 177 0.72 0.14 -22.55
CA LYS A 177 0.21 -1.12 -21.97
C LYS A 177 -1.17 -0.98 -21.38
N GLU A 178 -1.48 0.16 -20.78
CA GLU A 178 -2.80 0.41 -20.22
C GLU A 178 -3.83 0.55 -21.35
N ILE A 179 -3.49 1.23 -22.44
CA ILE A 179 -4.33 1.29 -23.64
C ILE A 179 -4.57 -0.13 -24.21
N GLU A 180 -3.50 -0.93 -24.37
CA GLU A 180 -3.65 -2.32 -24.84
C GLU A 180 -4.56 -3.16 -23.93
N ARG A 181 -4.45 -3.01 -22.62
CA ARG A 181 -5.31 -3.69 -21.65
C ARG A 181 -6.77 -3.26 -21.78
N LEU A 182 -7.00 -1.94 -21.86
CA LEU A 182 -8.35 -1.38 -22.02
C LEU A 182 -8.98 -1.76 -23.38
N GLU A 183 -8.21 -1.84 -24.44
CA GLU A 183 -8.67 -2.30 -25.75
C GLU A 183 -9.11 -3.78 -25.72
N LYS A 184 -8.40 -4.63 -24.97
CA LYS A 184 -8.83 -6.02 -24.74
C LYS A 184 -10.12 -6.12 -23.91
N GLU A 185 -10.27 -5.29 -22.88
CA GLU A 185 -11.51 -5.20 -22.10
C GLU A 185 -12.68 -4.72 -22.96
N LEU A 186 -12.47 -3.69 -23.77
CA LEU A 186 -13.46 -3.16 -24.70
C LEU A 186 -13.97 -4.24 -25.66
N LEU A 187 -13.05 -5.03 -26.24
CA LEU A 187 -13.42 -6.16 -27.10
C LEU A 187 -14.25 -7.20 -26.34
N THR A 188 -13.92 -7.46 -25.10
CA THR A 188 -14.68 -8.40 -24.24
C THR A 188 -16.10 -7.89 -24.01
N TYR A 189 -16.27 -6.61 -23.65
CA TYR A 189 -17.59 -6.02 -23.46
C TYR A 189 -18.42 -6.01 -24.74
N GLN A 190 -17.82 -5.67 -25.87
CA GLN A 190 -18.50 -5.74 -27.18
C GLN A 190 -18.97 -7.16 -27.53
N ASN A 191 -18.16 -8.18 -27.24
CA ASN A 191 -18.53 -9.57 -27.48
C ASN A 191 -19.68 -10.02 -26.55
N GLU A 192 -19.66 -9.61 -25.29
CA GLU A 192 -20.73 -9.93 -24.34
C GLU A 192 -22.05 -9.23 -24.73
N ILE A 193 -22.01 -7.97 -25.16
CA ILE A 193 -23.19 -7.26 -25.66
C ILE A 193 -23.77 -8.00 -26.87
N LYS A 194 -22.95 -8.35 -27.88
CA LYS A 194 -23.37 -9.12 -29.07
C LYS A 194 -23.94 -10.47 -28.67
N ARG A 195 -23.35 -11.18 -27.71
CA ARG A 195 -23.86 -12.47 -27.22
C ARG A 195 -25.25 -12.32 -26.61
N VAL A 196 -25.44 -11.31 -25.75
CA VAL A 196 -26.74 -11.06 -25.12
C VAL A 196 -27.78 -10.62 -26.14
N GLU A 197 -27.45 -9.78 -27.09
CA GLU A 197 -28.31 -9.34 -28.17
C GLU A 197 -28.78 -10.53 -29.02
N LYS A 198 -27.85 -11.39 -29.42
CA LYS A 198 -28.17 -12.62 -30.15
C LYS A 198 -29.09 -13.54 -29.35
N MET A 199 -28.92 -13.62 -28.05
CA MET A 199 -29.76 -14.44 -27.18
C MET A 199 -31.16 -13.83 -27.02
N LEU A 200 -31.28 -12.53 -26.87
CA LEU A 200 -32.55 -11.82 -26.74
C LEU A 200 -33.32 -11.70 -28.09
N SER A 201 -32.63 -11.78 -29.23
CA SER A 201 -33.27 -11.82 -30.57
C SER A 201 -33.71 -13.22 -30.98
N ASN A 202 -33.36 -14.25 -30.21
CA ASN A 202 -33.80 -15.62 -30.49
C ASN A 202 -35.21 -15.84 -29.95
N GLU A 203 -36.23 -15.84 -30.84
CA GLU A 203 -37.62 -16.05 -30.47
C GLU A 203 -37.88 -17.35 -29.70
N GLY A 204 -37.14 -18.42 -30.03
CA GLY A 204 -37.24 -19.71 -29.33
C GLY A 204 -36.72 -19.65 -27.90
N PHE A 205 -35.72 -18.80 -27.61
CA PHE A 205 -35.22 -18.53 -26.26
C PHE A 205 -36.22 -17.67 -25.48
N VAL A 206 -36.65 -16.56 -26.05
CA VAL A 206 -37.56 -15.60 -25.40
C VAL A 206 -38.92 -16.25 -25.06
N ALA A 207 -39.42 -17.14 -25.91
CA ALA A 207 -40.68 -17.84 -25.67
C ALA A 207 -40.61 -18.93 -24.57
N LYS A 208 -39.42 -19.47 -24.28
CA LYS A 208 -39.23 -20.58 -23.33
C LYS A 208 -38.54 -20.18 -22.02
N ALA A 209 -37.81 -19.08 -22.01
CA ALA A 209 -37.05 -18.65 -20.84
C ALA A 209 -37.98 -17.99 -19.80
N PRO A 210 -37.73 -18.20 -18.50
CA PRO A 210 -38.41 -17.48 -17.44
C PRO A 210 -38.20 -15.96 -17.58
N ALA A 211 -39.22 -15.15 -17.26
CA ALA A 211 -39.16 -13.71 -17.35
C ALA A 211 -37.98 -13.10 -16.55
N SER A 212 -37.69 -13.66 -15.36
CA SER A 212 -36.55 -13.27 -14.53
C SER A 212 -35.20 -13.42 -15.25
N LYS A 213 -35.05 -14.45 -16.10
CA LYS A 213 -33.81 -14.69 -16.85
C LYS A 213 -33.64 -13.68 -17.99
N ILE A 214 -34.74 -13.32 -18.63
CA ILE A 214 -34.74 -12.29 -19.68
C ILE A 214 -34.39 -10.93 -19.09
N GLU A 215 -34.92 -10.59 -17.92
CA GLU A 215 -34.57 -9.34 -17.22
C GLU A 215 -33.10 -9.33 -16.76
N GLU A 216 -32.61 -10.45 -16.25
CA GLU A 216 -31.18 -10.59 -15.87
C GLU A 216 -30.27 -10.33 -17.07
N GLU A 217 -30.55 -10.92 -18.23
CA GLU A 217 -29.72 -10.70 -19.43
C GLU A 217 -29.84 -9.26 -19.97
N LYS A 218 -31.03 -8.64 -19.88
CA LYS A 218 -31.18 -7.22 -20.21
C LYS A 218 -30.37 -6.32 -19.28
N ALA A 219 -30.39 -6.59 -17.96
CA ALA A 219 -29.60 -5.85 -17.00
C ALA A 219 -28.09 -6.00 -17.23
N LYS A 220 -27.64 -7.21 -17.62
CA LYS A 220 -26.24 -7.44 -18.03
C LYS A 220 -25.87 -6.61 -19.26
N LYS A 221 -26.75 -6.52 -20.27
CA LYS A 221 -26.50 -5.71 -21.45
C LYS A 221 -26.26 -4.26 -21.07
N VAL A 222 -27.16 -3.65 -20.32
CA VAL A 222 -27.04 -2.26 -19.86
C VAL A 222 -25.73 -2.04 -19.11
N LYS A 223 -25.39 -2.97 -18.20
CA LYS A 223 -24.12 -2.89 -17.45
C LYS A 223 -22.90 -2.92 -18.38
N TYR A 224 -22.87 -3.78 -19.39
CA TYR A 224 -21.74 -3.85 -20.32
C TYR A 224 -21.67 -2.63 -21.25
N GLU A 225 -22.81 -2.07 -21.64
CA GLU A 225 -22.87 -0.82 -22.41
C GLU A 225 -22.30 0.35 -21.61
N GLU A 226 -22.62 0.48 -20.32
CA GLU A 226 -22.04 1.48 -19.44
C GLU A 226 -20.52 1.32 -19.26
N LEU A 227 -20.06 0.07 -19.08
CA LEU A 227 -18.64 -0.24 -18.97
C LEU A 227 -17.88 0.08 -20.26
N LEU A 228 -18.49 -0.21 -21.42
CA LEU A 228 -17.94 0.09 -22.73
C LEU A 228 -17.71 1.58 -22.90
N ILE A 229 -18.73 2.41 -22.65
CA ILE A 229 -18.63 3.87 -22.75
C ILE A 229 -17.52 4.41 -21.83
N LYS A 230 -17.49 4.00 -20.58
CA LYS A 230 -16.46 4.43 -19.62
C LYS A 230 -15.05 4.03 -20.08
N THR A 231 -14.91 2.84 -20.67
CA THR A 231 -13.61 2.36 -21.15
C THR A 231 -13.15 3.14 -22.39
N GLU A 232 -14.08 3.46 -23.31
CA GLU A 232 -13.77 4.30 -24.48
C GLU A 232 -13.35 5.73 -24.08
N GLU A 233 -14.06 6.34 -23.16
CA GLU A 233 -13.69 7.67 -22.60
C GLU A 233 -12.30 7.63 -21.98
N ARG A 234 -11.97 6.57 -21.23
CA ARG A 234 -10.66 6.40 -20.62
C ARG A 234 -9.55 6.25 -21.66
N ILE A 235 -9.75 5.40 -22.68
CA ILE A 235 -8.79 5.27 -23.79
C ILE A 235 -8.57 6.62 -24.49
N SER A 236 -9.65 7.34 -24.78
CA SER A 236 -9.58 8.65 -25.41
C SER A 236 -8.80 9.65 -24.55
N SER A 237 -9.03 9.66 -23.25
CA SER A 237 -8.28 10.52 -22.32
C SER A 237 -6.79 10.18 -22.24
N LEU A 238 -6.42 8.90 -22.38
CA LEU A 238 -5.04 8.46 -22.39
C LEU A 238 -4.31 8.75 -23.71
N LYS A 239 -5.01 8.67 -24.87
CA LYS A 239 -4.45 8.97 -26.20
C LYS A 239 -4.26 10.47 -26.45
N ASN A 240 -4.98 11.33 -25.72
CA ASN A 240 -4.89 12.79 -25.86
C ASN A 240 -3.89 13.42 -24.87
N LYS A 241 -3.13 12.64 -24.13
CA LYS A 241 -2.04 13.04 -23.24
C LYS A 241 -0.68 12.76 -23.87
#